data_6e7e72218db6aac9494c7803135d7eef
#
_entry.id   6e7e72218db6aac9494c7803135d7eef
#
_cell.length_a   1.000
_cell.length_b   1.000
_cell.length_c   1.000
_cell.angle_alpha   90.00
_cell.angle_beta   90.00
_cell.angle_gamma   90.00
#
_symmetry.space_group_name_H-M   'P 1'
#
loop_
_entity.id
_entity.type
_entity.pdbx_description
1 polymer ?
#
loop_
_entity_poly.entity_id
_entity_poly.type
_entity_poly.pdbx_seq_one_letter_code
_entity_poly.pdbx_strand_id
1 'polypeptide(L)'
;MDRDFEKFHGGPTEAASKRMHVTISPAHLNLLGRPAAVYLHYSRTRDVIALEPSSPRLPESFPVIANPMNWRINAAPFCRHFGIQIDTQLKFIRPEIIAGALHLNLRETVSVGGRLRRKKK
;
A
#
# COMPACT_ATOMS: atom_id res chain seq x y z
N MET A 1 12.18 -1.17 -11.71
CA MET A 1 12.15 -1.05 -10.23
C MET A 1 13.46 -1.53 -9.67
N ASP A 2 13.90 -0.93 -8.58
CA ASP A 2 15.17 -1.30 -7.97
C ASP A 2 15.24 -2.73 -7.54
N ARG A 3 16.44 -3.27 -7.49
CA ARG A 3 16.65 -4.60 -7.01
C ARG A 3 16.28 -4.79 -5.57
N ASP A 4 16.24 -3.72 -4.78
CA ASP A 4 15.87 -3.81 -3.38
C ASP A 4 14.42 -4.20 -3.19
N PHE A 5 13.59 -4.04 -4.20
CA PHE A 5 12.18 -4.34 -4.08
C PHE A 5 11.89 -5.80 -4.44
N GLU A 6 11.09 -6.43 -3.61
CA GLU A 6 10.63 -7.78 -3.86
C GLU A 6 9.15 -7.74 -4.17
N LYS A 7 8.75 -8.31 -5.28
CA LYS A 7 7.35 -8.34 -5.65
C LYS A 7 6.64 -9.43 -4.86
N PHE A 8 5.45 -9.14 -4.37
CA PHE A 8 4.67 -10.14 -3.67
C PHE A 8 3.90 -10.97 -4.69
N HIS A 9 4.07 -12.27 -4.64
CA HIS A 9 3.50 -13.18 -5.63
C HIS A 9 2.25 -13.89 -5.16
N GLY A 10 1.80 -13.61 -3.94
CA GLY A 10 0.65 -14.32 -3.41
C GLY A 10 -0.70 -13.83 -3.88
N GLY A 11 -0.79 -12.56 -4.25
CA GLY A 11 -2.06 -11.98 -4.65
C GLY A 11 -3.00 -11.77 -3.48
N PRO A 12 -4.18 -11.20 -3.74
CA PRO A 12 -5.14 -10.95 -2.67
C PRO A 12 -5.87 -12.23 -2.31
N THR A 13 -6.40 -12.27 -1.09
CA THR A 13 -7.24 -13.38 -0.67
C THR A 13 -8.64 -12.85 -0.46
N GLU A 14 -9.60 -13.74 -0.46
CA GLU A 14 -10.95 -13.35 -0.25
C GLU A 14 -11.24 -12.91 1.14
N ALA A 15 -10.60 -13.47 2.09
CA ALA A 15 -10.86 -13.14 3.47
C ALA A 15 -9.95 -12.05 3.94
N ALA A 16 -9.97 -10.94 3.30
CA ALA A 16 -9.07 -9.86 3.64
C ALA A 16 -9.38 -9.28 5.00
N SER A 17 -8.36 -8.99 5.74
CA SER A 17 -8.51 -8.34 7.02
C SER A 17 -8.91 -6.90 6.80
N LYS A 18 -9.79 -6.40 7.64
CA LYS A 18 -10.16 -5.02 7.58
C LYS A 18 -9.11 -4.12 8.17
N ARG A 19 -8.13 -4.68 8.81
CA ARG A 19 -7.14 -3.87 9.47
C ARG A 19 -5.91 -3.57 8.66
N MET A 20 -5.56 -4.41 7.74
CA MET A 20 -4.32 -4.22 7.01
C MET A 20 -4.60 -3.76 5.62
N HIS A 21 -4.90 -2.49 5.48
CA HIS A 21 -5.10 -1.93 4.16
C HIS A 21 -4.30 -0.65 4.00
N VAL A 22 -3.94 -0.36 2.76
CA VAL A 22 -3.19 0.82 2.39
C VAL A 22 -4.18 1.81 1.78
N THR A 23 -4.12 3.04 2.25
CA THR A 23 -5.02 4.10 1.79
C THR A 23 -4.27 5.05 0.87
N ILE A 24 -4.87 5.38 -0.25
CA ILE A 24 -4.27 6.28 -1.24
C ILE A 24 -5.21 7.43 -1.50
N SER A 25 -4.68 8.64 -1.51
CA SER A 25 -5.51 9.81 -1.81
C SER A 25 -5.84 9.84 -3.30
N PRO A 26 -6.95 10.49 -3.68
CA PRO A 26 -7.27 10.61 -5.09
C PRO A 26 -6.18 11.30 -5.91
N ALA A 27 -5.49 12.27 -5.31
CA ALA A 27 -4.43 12.97 -6.03
C ALA A 27 -3.29 12.04 -6.39
N HIS A 28 -2.87 11.19 -5.48
CA HIS A 28 -1.80 10.26 -5.76
C HIS A 28 -2.23 9.16 -6.72
N LEU A 29 -3.47 8.72 -6.62
CA LEU A 29 -3.98 7.74 -7.54
C LEU A 29 -4.03 8.30 -8.95
N ASN A 30 -4.39 9.58 -9.10
CA ASN A 30 -4.39 10.24 -10.40
C ASN A 30 -2.98 10.30 -10.98
N LEU A 31 -1.99 10.59 -10.16
CA LEU A 31 -0.61 10.63 -10.62
C LEU A 31 -0.14 9.26 -11.09
N LEU A 32 -0.69 8.21 -10.52
CA LEU A 32 -0.33 6.86 -10.89
C LEU A 32 -1.09 6.39 -12.13
N GLY A 33 -2.03 7.17 -12.63
CA GLY A 33 -2.81 6.84 -13.82
C GLY A 33 -4.12 6.14 -13.50
N ARG A 34 -4.57 6.21 -12.26
CA ARG A 34 -5.83 5.63 -11.80
C ARG A 34 -5.97 4.16 -12.18
N PRO A 35 -4.99 3.33 -11.82
CA PRO A 35 -5.09 1.91 -12.16
C PRO A 35 -6.20 1.24 -11.36
N ALA A 36 -6.82 0.23 -11.93
CA ALA A 36 -7.85 -0.53 -11.22
C ALA A 36 -7.24 -1.55 -10.28
N ALA A 37 -5.97 -1.86 -10.47
CA ALA A 37 -5.26 -2.80 -9.62
C ALA A 37 -3.77 -2.47 -9.62
N VAL A 38 -3.05 -3.01 -8.65
CA VAL A 38 -1.61 -2.80 -8.56
C VAL A 38 -0.93 -4.09 -8.12
N TYR A 39 0.34 -4.20 -8.49
CA TYR A 39 1.22 -5.19 -7.87
C TYR A 39 1.84 -4.53 -6.64
N LEU A 40 2.08 -5.31 -5.62
CA LEU A 40 2.70 -4.80 -4.40
C LEU A 40 4.13 -5.31 -4.28
N HIS A 41 5.04 -4.37 -4.04
CA HIS A 41 6.45 -4.67 -3.86
C HIS A 41 6.90 -4.07 -2.53
N TYR A 42 7.91 -4.63 -1.92
CA TYR A 42 8.41 -4.12 -0.65
C TYR A 42 9.93 -4.13 -0.63
N SER A 43 10.51 -3.05 -0.14
CA SER A 43 11.95 -2.97 0.09
C SER A 43 12.20 -3.06 1.59
N ARG A 44 12.81 -4.15 2.02
CA ARG A 44 13.09 -4.33 3.44
C ARG A 44 14.12 -3.35 3.94
N THR A 45 15.07 -3.00 3.11
CA THR A 45 16.13 -2.10 3.52
C THR A 45 15.63 -0.68 3.69
N ARG A 46 14.69 -0.26 2.87
CA ARG A 46 14.18 1.10 2.94
C ARG A 46 12.87 1.22 3.68
N ASP A 47 12.22 0.10 3.92
CA ASP A 47 10.90 0.05 4.56
C ASP A 47 9.88 0.83 3.72
N VAL A 48 9.86 0.54 2.43
CA VAL A 48 9.02 1.24 1.47
C VAL A 48 8.17 0.23 0.71
N ILE A 49 6.87 0.54 0.57
CA ILE A 49 5.97 -0.23 -0.26
C ILE A 49 5.87 0.46 -1.61
N ALA A 50 5.96 -0.28 -2.70
CA ALA A 50 5.77 0.29 -4.02
C ALA A 50 4.55 -0.33 -4.68
N LEU A 51 3.71 0.54 -5.25
CA LEU A 51 2.49 0.14 -5.93
C LEU A 51 2.70 0.33 -7.42
N GLU A 52 2.76 -0.77 -8.13
CA GLU A 52 2.99 -0.73 -9.57
C GLU A 52 1.66 -0.96 -10.28
N PRO A 53 1.25 -0.09 -11.21
CA PRO A 53 -0.03 -0.27 -11.90
C PRO A 53 -0.11 -1.62 -12.60
N SER A 54 -1.27 -2.24 -12.50
CA SER A 54 -1.50 -3.52 -13.14
C SER A 54 -2.96 -3.63 -13.52
N SER A 55 -3.42 -4.81 -13.83
CA SER A 55 -4.79 -5.05 -14.27
C SER A 55 -5.43 -6.08 -13.34
N PRO A 56 -6.72 -5.93 -13.02
CA PRO A 56 -7.40 -6.92 -12.18
C PRO A 56 -7.40 -8.32 -12.78
N ARG A 57 -7.15 -8.43 -14.07
CA ARG A 57 -7.09 -9.75 -14.68
C ARG A 57 -5.82 -10.48 -14.39
N LEU A 58 -4.78 -9.77 -13.97
CA LEU A 58 -3.49 -10.42 -13.73
C LEU A 58 -3.49 -11.07 -12.36
N PRO A 59 -2.95 -12.27 -12.23
CA PRO A 59 -3.02 -13.02 -10.99
C PRO A 59 -2.20 -12.36 -9.92
N GLU A 60 -1.76 -11.91 -9.34
CA GLU A 60 -0.99 -11.29 -8.26
C GLU A 60 -1.37 -9.83 -8.06
N SER A 61 -2.39 -9.37 -8.76
CA SER A 61 -2.81 -7.97 -8.64
C SER A 61 -3.76 -7.79 -7.48
N PHE A 62 -3.64 -6.64 -6.82
CA PHE A 62 -4.53 -6.26 -5.74
C PHE A 62 -5.48 -5.18 -6.23
N PRO A 63 -6.77 -5.37 -6.08
CA PRO A 63 -7.73 -4.36 -6.55
C PRO A 63 -7.60 -3.06 -5.77
N VAL A 64 -7.82 -1.95 -6.46
CA VAL A 64 -7.87 -0.64 -5.84
C VAL A 64 -9.35 -0.33 -5.62
N ILE A 65 -9.76 -0.25 -4.36
CA ILE A 65 -11.17 -0.16 -3.99
C ILE A 65 -11.54 1.26 -3.61
N ALA A 66 -12.60 1.78 -4.21
CA ALA A 66 -13.05 3.13 -3.95
C ALA A 66 -13.78 3.23 -2.63
N ASN A 67 -13.46 4.22 -1.85
CA ASN A 67 -14.19 4.61 -0.66
C ASN A 67 -14.70 6.02 -0.89
N PRO A 68 -15.59 6.52 -0.07
CA PRO A 68 -16.11 7.87 -0.30
C PRO A 68 -15.04 8.95 -0.33
N MET A 69 -13.98 8.82 0.44
CA MET A 69 -12.99 9.87 0.52
C MET A 69 -11.61 9.50 0.00
N ASN A 70 -11.37 8.24 -0.25
CA ASN A 70 -10.06 7.83 -0.72
C ASN A 70 -10.15 6.46 -1.37
N TRP A 71 -9.00 5.89 -1.67
CA TRP A 71 -8.91 4.58 -2.29
C TRP A 71 -8.16 3.65 -1.36
N ARG A 72 -8.45 2.38 -1.43
CA ARG A 72 -7.92 1.42 -0.49
C ARG A 72 -7.47 0.15 -1.19
N ILE A 73 -6.39 -0.43 -0.70
CA ILE A 73 -5.91 -1.72 -1.14
C ILE A 73 -5.87 -2.63 0.08
N ASN A 74 -6.57 -3.74 0.01
CA ASN A 74 -6.56 -4.69 1.12
C ASN A 74 -5.29 -5.52 1.03
N ALA A 75 -4.31 -5.17 1.82
CA ALA A 75 -2.97 -5.71 1.69
C ALA A 75 -2.58 -6.71 2.77
N ALA A 76 -3.55 -7.33 3.44
CA ALA A 76 -3.24 -8.23 4.55
C ALA A 76 -2.28 -9.36 4.18
N PRO A 77 -2.48 -10.09 3.06
CA PRO A 77 -1.53 -11.17 2.75
C PRO A 77 -0.13 -10.66 2.50
N PHE A 78 -0.02 -9.50 1.84
CA PHE A 78 1.27 -8.87 1.57
C PHE A 78 1.93 -8.47 2.88
N CYS A 79 1.18 -7.83 3.77
CA CYS A 79 1.72 -7.38 5.04
C CYS A 79 2.18 -8.55 5.90
N ARG A 80 1.41 -9.62 5.92
CA ARG A 80 1.81 -10.79 6.70
C ARG A 80 3.07 -11.44 6.15
N HIS A 81 3.18 -11.49 4.84
CA HIS A 81 4.35 -12.10 4.22
C HIS A 81 5.64 -11.35 4.58
N PHE A 82 5.60 -10.04 4.58
CA PHE A 82 6.78 -9.24 4.85
C PHE A 82 6.90 -8.78 6.30
N GLY A 83 5.98 -9.16 7.14
CA GLY A 83 6.03 -8.75 8.55
C GLY A 83 5.73 -7.29 8.77
N ILE A 84 4.93 -6.68 7.90
CA ILE A 84 4.57 -5.28 8.01
C ILE A 84 3.38 -5.15 8.93
N GLN A 85 3.49 -4.26 9.91
CA GLN A 85 2.42 -4.05 10.88
C GLN A 85 1.69 -2.76 10.59
N ILE A 86 0.44 -2.86 10.19
CA ILE A 86 -0.41 -1.69 10.00
C ILE A 86 -1.63 -1.92 10.86
N ASP A 87 -1.56 -1.48 12.09
CA ASP A 87 -2.63 -1.71 13.06
C ASP A 87 -3.76 -0.73 12.93
N THR A 88 -3.50 0.44 12.42
CA THR A 88 -4.53 1.43 12.22
C THR A 88 -4.37 1.96 10.82
N GLN A 89 -5.34 2.72 10.39
CA GLN A 89 -5.25 3.31 9.09
C GLN A 89 -4.13 4.34 9.10
N LEU A 90 -3.16 4.17 8.26
CA LEU A 90 -2.01 5.07 8.20
C LEU A 90 -2.11 5.97 6.98
N LYS A 91 -1.64 7.17 7.15
CA LYS A 91 -1.53 8.11 6.06
C LYS A 91 -0.05 8.34 5.79
N PHE A 92 0.36 8.17 4.54
CA PHE A 92 1.75 8.37 4.17
C PHE A 92 2.00 9.85 3.93
N ILE A 93 3.08 10.38 4.50
CA ILE A 93 3.32 11.81 4.48
C ILE A 93 3.81 12.29 3.14
N ARG A 94 4.69 11.56 2.52
CA ARG A 94 5.27 11.99 1.25
C ARG A 94 5.32 10.87 0.23
N PRO A 95 4.17 10.45 -0.30
CA PRO A 95 4.20 9.46 -1.38
C PRO A 95 4.87 10.04 -2.62
N GLU A 96 5.62 9.23 -3.32
CA GLU A 96 6.33 9.67 -4.50
C GLU A 96 6.14 8.71 -5.65
N ILE A 97 6.05 9.23 -6.86
CA ILE A 97 6.02 8.39 -8.04
C ILE A 97 7.44 8.27 -8.57
N ILE A 98 7.98 7.06 -8.58
CA ILE A 98 9.32 6.81 -9.05
C ILE A 98 9.27 5.67 -10.04
N ALA A 99 9.75 5.90 -11.24
CA ALA A 99 9.78 4.89 -12.29
C ALA A 99 8.41 4.24 -12.52
N GLY A 100 7.37 5.05 -12.44
CA GLY A 100 6.02 4.58 -12.73
C GLY A 100 5.32 3.86 -11.59
N ALA A 101 5.91 3.81 -10.41
CA ALA A 101 5.31 3.18 -9.25
C ALA A 101 5.18 4.17 -8.11
N LEU A 102 4.14 4.03 -7.33
CA LEU A 102 3.92 4.90 -6.17
C LEU A 102 4.65 4.32 -4.97
N HIS A 103 5.56 5.08 -4.39
CA HIS A 103 6.37 4.63 -3.26
C HIS A 103 5.82 5.22 -1.97
N LEU A 104 5.56 4.36 -1.01
CA LEU A 104 5.00 4.72 0.28
C LEU A 104 5.98 4.33 1.37
N ASN A 105 6.54 5.33 2.04
CA ASN A 105 7.56 5.08 3.05
C ASN A 105 6.92 4.83 4.40
N LEU A 106 7.09 3.63 4.94
CA LEU A 106 6.48 3.25 6.20
C LEU A 106 7.08 3.99 7.39
N ARG A 107 8.23 4.60 7.22
CA ARG A 107 8.83 5.39 8.29
C ARG A 107 8.29 6.81 8.32
N GLU A 108 7.51 7.20 7.30
CA GLU A 108 6.95 8.54 7.22
C GLU A 108 5.45 8.47 7.14
N THR A 109 4.83 8.14 8.26
CA THR A 109 3.38 7.99 8.32
C THR A 109 2.82 8.67 9.56
N VAL A 110 1.52 8.93 9.53
CA VAL A 110 0.79 9.37 10.71
C VAL A 110 -0.47 8.52 10.79
N SER A 111 -0.97 8.33 12.00
CA SER A 111 -2.21 7.64 12.20
C SER A 111 -3.37 8.52 11.83
N VAL A 112 -4.28 7.96 11.04
CA VAL A 112 -5.50 8.68 10.71
C VAL A 112 -6.55 8.10 11.62
N GLY A 113 -7.35 8.82 12.17
CA GLY A 113 -8.35 8.31 13.07
C GLY A 113 -8.36 9.10 14.31
N GLY A 114 -7.64 10.11 14.29
CA GLY A 114 -7.70 11.04 15.33
C GLY A 114 -6.94 10.76 16.55
N ARG A 115 -6.61 9.52 16.90
CA ARG A 115 -5.95 9.33 18.10
C ARG A 115 -4.53 9.14 17.85
N LEU A 116 -3.74 9.94 18.41
CA LEU A 116 -2.37 9.83 18.25
C LEU A 116 -1.88 8.63 18.91
N ARG A 117 -1.20 7.74 18.29
CA ARG A 117 -0.67 6.67 18.92
C ARG A 117 0.53 6.98 19.59
N ARG A 118 0.68 7.04 20.61
CA ARG A 118 1.83 7.39 21.32
C ARG A 118 2.69 6.36 21.34
N LYS A 119 3.59 6.30 21.10
CA LYS A 119 4.34 5.30 21.10
C LYS A 119 5.01 5.16 22.15
N LYS A 120 5.04 4.86 22.80
CA LYS A 120 5.50 4.75 23.66
C LYS A 120 6.39 4.49 23.85
N LYS A 121 6.76 4.66 24.08
CA LYS A 121 7.50 4.51 24.13
C LYS A 121 7.80 4.22 24.56
#